data_cddfc0807104344b36353eb9d7e4b35e
#
_entry.id   cddfc0807104344b36353eb9d7e4b35e
#
_cell.length_a   1.000
_cell.length_b   1.000
_cell.length_c   1.000
_cell.angle_alpha   90.00
_cell.angle_beta   90.00
_cell.angle_gamma   90.00
#
_symmetry.space_group_name_H-M   'P 1'
#
loop_
_entity.id
_entity.type
_entity.pdbx_description
1 polymer ?
#
loop_
_entity_poly.entity_id
_entity_poly.type
_entity_poly.pdbx_seq_one_letter_code
_entity_poly.pdbx_strand_id
1 'polypeptide(L)'
;MLNLYRIIDVRDPLFVNLYNLYSLAFPASERRTWADLEYELTYQKNFYANAIIKDETFVGFLNFWKFDRFCYIEHLAVLPASRGKNIGTTAVELLTKSIKLSFVLEVEMPSTPDAIRRINFYERLGFSVINHPYAQPPYDRDGFLLPMLLMCNDKHFAENHFETIKATIYTQVYHYKENDETIIPG
;
A
#
# COMPACT_ATOMS: atom_id res chain seq x y z
N MET A 1 22.12 -9.80 3.37
CA MET A 1 20.93 -9.85 4.27
C MET A 1 19.90 -8.84 3.78
N LEU A 2 18.57 -9.12 3.89
CA LEU A 2 17.53 -8.16 3.49
C LEU A 2 17.03 -7.39 4.72
N ASN A 3 16.86 -6.07 4.59
CA ASN A 3 16.29 -5.20 5.61
C ASN A 3 15.33 -4.17 4.99
N LEU A 4 14.49 -3.57 5.84
CA LEU A 4 13.64 -2.44 5.52
C LEU A 4 14.29 -1.18 6.12
N TYR A 5 14.76 -0.29 5.26
CA TYR A 5 15.35 0.99 5.65
C TYR A 5 14.29 2.08 5.57
N ARG A 6 13.92 2.68 6.71
CA ARG A 6 12.94 3.75 6.76
C ARG A 6 13.52 5.05 6.21
N ILE A 7 12.92 5.58 5.16
CA ILE A 7 13.19 6.91 4.63
C ILE A 7 12.36 7.90 5.45
N ILE A 8 13.00 8.93 5.99
CA ILE A 8 12.34 9.96 6.82
C ILE A 8 12.44 11.37 6.24
N ASP A 9 13.19 11.52 5.15
CA ASP A 9 13.46 12.82 4.52
C ASP A 9 13.58 12.63 3.00
N VAL A 10 12.99 13.52 2.23
CA VAL A 10 13.07 13.50 0.76
C VAL A 10 14.48 13.72 0.22
N ARG A 11 15.38 14.28 1.04
CA ARG A 11 16.80 14.45 0.71
C ARG A 11 17.60 13.16 0.80
N ASP A 12 17.03 12.09 1.37
CA ASP A 12 17.64 10.77 1.35
C ASP A 12 17.76 10.28 -0.10
N PRO A 13 18.95 9.91 -0.58
CA PRO A 13 19.11 9.41 -1.95
C PRO A 13 18.22 8.23 -2.31
N LEU A 14 17.82 7.42 -1.32
CA LEU A 14 16.92 6.30 -1.53
C LEU A 14 15.48 6.74 -1.84
N PHE A 15 15.09 7.98 -1.49
CA PHE A 15 13.77 8.50 -1.86
C PHE A 15 13.62 8.65 -3.38
N VAL A 16 14.67 9.11 -4.06
CA VAL A 16 14.69 9.18 -5.53
C VAL A 16 14.56 7.79 -6.15
N ASN A 17 15.29 6.81 -5.61
CA ASN A 17 15.21 5.42 -6.08
C ASN A 17 13.81 4.83 -5.87
N LEU A 18 13.21 5.09 -4.70
CA LEU A 18 11.85 4.70 -4.38
C LEU A 18 10.87 5.31 -5.38
N TYR A 19 10.91 6.65 -5.58
CA TYR A 19 9.97 7.34 -6.45
C TYR A 19 10.08 6.92 -7.91
N ASN A 20 11.30 6.69 -8.41
CA ASN A 20 11.52 6.18 -9.76
C ASN A 20 10.88 4.80 -9.95
N LEU A 21 11.09 3.88 -9.00
CA LEU A 21 10.43 2.57 -9.05
C LEU A 21 8.92 2.67 -8.87
N TYR A 22 8.44 3.57 -8.01
CA TYR A 22 7.03 3.85 -7.78
C TYR A 22 6.33 4.28 -9.08
N SER A 23 6.93 5.23 -9.77
CA SER A 23 6.41 5.74 -11.04
C SER A 23 6.44 4.71 -12.18
N LEU A 24 7.38 3.76 -12.13
CA LEU A 24 7.48 2.66 -13.09
C LEU A 24 6.48 1.54 -12.80
N ALA A 25 6.22 1.26 -11.52
CA ALA A 25 5.44 0.11 -11.08
C ALA A 25 3.93 0.37 -11.03
N PHE A 26 3.51 1.63 -10.86
CA PHE A 26 2.11 2.02 -10.71
C PHE A 26 1.72 3.09 -11.74
N PRO A 27 0.55 2.97 -12.39
CA PRO A 27 0.03 4.00 -13.27
C PRO A 27 -0.26 5.30 -12.49
N ALA A 28 -0.34 6.44 -13.19
CA ALA A 28 -0.55 7.73 -12.54
C ALA A 28 -1.84 7.81 -11.72
N SER A 29 -2.89 7.11 -12.15
CA SER A 29 -4.17 7.02 -11.44
C SER A 29 -4.12 6.23 -10.12
N GLU A 30 -3.07 5.43 -9.91
CA GLU A 30 -2.94 4.54 -8.74
C GLU A 30 -1.74 4.92 -7.86
N ARG A 31 -1.23 6.12 -8.00
CA ARG A 31 -0.08 6.61 -7.23
C ARG A 31 -0.12 8.10 -6.94
N ARG A 32 0.59 8.50 -5.90
CA ARG A 32 0.82 9.90 -5.56
C ARG A 32 1.79 10.57 -6.53
N THR A 33 1.65 11.87 -6.71
CA THR A 33 2.71 12.70 -7.30
C THR A 33 3.92 12.75 -6.36
N TRP A 34 5.05 13.30 -6.86
CA TRP A 34 6.21 13.55 -5.99
C TRP A 34 5.84 14.44 -4.80
N ALA A 35 5.14 15.55 -5.07
CA ALA A 35 4.75 16.52 -4.04
C ALA A 35 3.82 15.90 -2.98
N ASP A 36 2.87 15.06 -3.40
CA ASP A 36 1.96 14.40 -2.46
C ASP A 36 2.71 13.36 -1.62
N LEU A 37 3.62 12.58 -2.21
CA LEU A 37 4.41 11.61 -1.46
C LEU A 37 5.37 12.29 -0.47
N GLU A 38 5.96 13.43 -0.86
CA GLU A 38 6.76 14.29 0.01
C GLU A 38 5.91 14.86 1.16
N TYR A 39 4.69 15.27 0.87
CA TYR A 39 3.75 15.75 1.90
C TYR A 39 3.44 14.65 2.92
N GLU A 40 3.11 13.43 2.45
CA GLU A 40 2.85 12.31 3.36
C GLU A 40 4.07 11.98 4.22
N LEU A 41 5.25 11.92 3.61
CA LEU A 41 6.50 11.64 4.33
C LEU A 41 6.82 12.70 5.39
N THR A 42 6.52 13.97 5.10
CA THR A 42 6.89 15.10 5.96
C THR A 42 5.89 15.32 7.09
N TYR A 43 4.60 15.22 6.78
CA TYR A 43 3.54 15.65 7.71
C TYR A 43 2.72 14.53 8.32
N GLN A 44 2.72 13.32 7.72
CA GLN A 44 1.94 12.20 8.23
C GLN A 44 2.77 11.27 9.10
N LYS A 45 2.63 11.39 10.41
CA LYS A 45 3.37 10.57 11.39
C LYS A 45 3.11 9.07 11.27
N ASN A 46 1.95 8.73 10.71
CA ASN A 46 1.50 7.34 10.52
C ASN A 46 1.99 6.73 9.20
N PHE A 47 2.56 7.53 8.30
CA PHE A 47 3.09 7.07 7.02
C PHE A 47 4.55 6.62 7.15
N TYR A 48 4.86 5.49 6.54
CA TYR A 48 6.18 4.87 6.54
C TYR A 48 6.61 4.53 5.12
N ALA A 49 7.57 5.29 4.58
CA ALA A 49 8.24 4.95 3.33
C ALA A 49 9.49 4.11 3.64
N ASN A 50 9.58 2.90 3.09
CA ASN A 50 10.71 2.01 3.34
C ASN A 50 11.35 1.55 2.04
N ALA A 51 12.66 1.75 1.92
CA ALA A 51 13.47 1.08 0.92
C ALA A 51 13.71 -0.38 1.35
N ILE A 52 13.59 -1.30 0.41
CA ILE A 52 14.02 -2.69 0.59
C ILE A 52 15.47 -2.76 0.15
N ILE A 53 16.36 -3.02 1.11
CA ILE A 53 17.80 -3.12 0.89
C ILE A 53 18.23 -4.59 1.02
N LYS A 54 18.91 -5.09 0.02
CA LYS A 54 19.52 -6.42 0.04
C LYS A 54 21.03 -6.28 -0.29
N ASP A 55 21.87 -6.75 0.64
CA ASP A 55 23.33 -6.72 0.49
C ASP A 55 23.80 -5.31 0.06
N GLU A 56 23.37 -4.29 0.83
CA GLU A 56 23.65 -2.86 0.65
C GLU A 56 23.07 -2.22 -0.64
N THR A 57 22.30 -2.99 -1.40
CA THR A 57 21.72 -2.54 -2.68
C THR A 57 20.21 -2.31 -2.55
N PHE A 58 19.70 -1.20 -3.11
CA PHE A 58 18.28 -0.96 -3.26
C PHE A 58 17.67 -1.97 -4.24
N VAL A 59 16.67 -2.73 -3.80
CA VAL A 59 16.01 -3.76 -4.60
C VAL A 59 14.50 -3.59 -4.72
N GLY A 60 13.93 -2.63 -4.00
CA GLY A 60 12.49 -2.36 -3.99
C GLY A 60 12.09 -1.38 -2.90
N PHE A 61 10.80 -1.24 -2.71
CA PHE A 61 10.23 -0.45 -1.61
C PHE A 61 8.94 -1.06 -1.08
N LEU A 62 8.59 -0.68 0.14
CA LEU A 62 7.34 -1.02 0.81
C LEU A 62 6.86 0.18 1.61
N ASN A 63 5.74 0.78 1.18
CA ASN A 63 5.10 1.89 1.88
C ASN A 63 3.89 1.37 2.65
N PHE A 64 3.74 1.80 3.89
CA PHE A 64 2.62 1.41 4.71
C PHE A 64 2.23 2.53 5.68
N TRP A 65 1.00 2.44 6.18
CA TRP A 65 0.46 3.27 7.24
C TRP A 65 0.31 2.44 8.50
N LYS A 66 0.66 3.04 9.64
CA LYS A 66 0.46 2.42 10.94
C LYS A 66 -0.57 3.21 11.73
N PHE A 67 -1.74 2.62 11.91
CA PHE A 67 -2.81 3.15 12.75
C PHE A 67 -2.80 2.48 14.13
N ASP A 68 -3.66 2.93 15.04
CA ASP A 68 -3.70 2.40 16.40
C ASP A 68 -4.07 0.92 16.46
N ARG A 69 -4.92 0.45 15.55
CA ARG A 69 -5.50 -0.90 15.57
C ARG A 69 -5.04 -1.82 14.44
N PHE A 70 -4.50 -1.26 13.36
CA PHE A 70 -4.04 -2.04 12.21
C PHE A 70 -2.97 -1.27 11.43
N CYS A 71 -2.28 -1.98 10.54
CA CYS A 71 -1.42 -1.38 9.52
C CYS A 71 -2.06 -1.56 8.14
N TYR A 72 -1.87 -0.58 7.27
CA TYR A 72 -2.30 -0.67 5.87
C TYR A 72 -1.08 -0.63 4.96
N ILE A 73 -0.82 -1.73 4.23
CA ILE A 73 0.22 -1.79 3.21
C ILE A 73 -0.34 -1.13 1.95
N GLU A 74 0.20 0.03 1.61
CA GLU A 74 -0.29 0.82 0.49
C GLU A 74 0.38 0.40 -0.83
N HIS A 75 1.71 0.34 -0.85
CA HIS A 75 2.45 0.00 -2.07
C HIS A 75 3.65 -0.89 -1.77
N LEU A 76 3.82 -1.92 -2.59
CA LEU A 76 4.98 -2.79 -2.60
C LEU A 76 5.46 -2.97 -4.04
N ALA A 77 6.72 -2.66 -4.32
CA ALA A 77 7.32 -2.98 -5.60
C ALA A 77 8.77 -3.46 -5.45
N VAL A 78 9.15 -4.40 -6.32
CA VAL A 78 10.50 -4.95 -6.42
C VAL A 78 11.04 -4.64 -7.81
N LEU A 79 12.29 -4.19 -7.89
CA LEU A 79 12.98 -3.93 -9.15
C LEU A 79 12.86 -5.14 -10.09
N PRO A 80 12.60 -4.96 -11.39
CA PRO A 80 12.45 -6.06 -12.34
C PRO A 80 13.60 -7.08 -12.29
N ALA A 81 14.85 -6.61 -12.20
CA ALA A 81 16.04 -7.46 -12.10
C ALA A 81 16.15 -8.27 -10.79
N SER A 82 15.33 -7.93 -9.80
CA SER A 82 15.31 -8.56 -8.48
C SER A 82 14.08 -9.44 -8.24
N ARG A 83 13.15 -9.48 -9.17
CA ARG A 83 11.95 -10.35 -9.09
C ARG A 83 12.29 -11.83 -9.13
N GLY A 84 11.40 -12.67 -8.64
CA GLY A 84 11.62 -14.14 -8.59
C GLY A 84 12.60 -14.62 -7.53
N LYS A 85 13.14 -13.72 -6.69
CA LYS A 85 14.13 -14.02 -5.62
C LYS A 85 13.53 -13.91 -4.21
N ASN A 86 12.22 -14.06 -4.07
CA ASN A 86 11.47 -13.98 -2.81
C ASN A 86 11.60 -12.65 -2.04
N ILE A 87 12.09 -11.57 -2.68
CA ILE A 87 12.32 -10.29 -2.02
C ILE A 87 11.03 -9.70 -1.47
N GLY A 88 9.94 -9.67 -2.26
CA GLY A 88 8.65 -9.18 -1.79
C GLY A 88 8.09 -9.99 -0.62
N THR A 89 8.18 -11.33 -0.69
CA THR A 89 7.80 -12.24 0.40
C THR A 89 8.54 -11.90 1.68
N THR A 90 9.87 -11.86 1.61
CA THR A 90 10.73 -11.55 2.77
C THR A 90 10.44 -10.17 3.34
N ALA A 91 10.21 -9.15 2.49
CA ALA A 91 9.90 -7.79 2.94
C ALA A 91 8.59 -7.73 3.72
N VAL A 92 7.50 -8.37 3.21
CA VAL A 92 6.21 -8.42 3.91
C VAL A 92 6.33 -9.21 5.21
N GLU A 93 7.03 -10.34 5.22
CA GLU A 93 7.26 -11.11 6.43
C GLU A 93 8.05 -10.35 7.50
N LEU A 94 9.11 -9.62 7.11
CA LEU A 94 9.86 -8.77 8.03
C LEU A 94 8.97 -7.72 8.66
N LEU A 95 8.14 -7.04 7.85
CA LEU A 95 7.22 -6.03 8.33
C LEU A 95 6.18 -6.63 9.29
N THR A 96 5.49 -7.69 8.89
CA THR A 96 4.41 -8.29 9.68
C THR A 96 4.92 -8.94 10.97
N LYS A 97 6.16 -9.44 10.99
CA LYS A 97 6.82 -9.94 12.21
C LYS A 97 7.28 -8.82 13.16
N SER A 98 7.58 -7.63 12.62
CA SER A 98 8.08 -6.50 13.42
C SER A 98 7.00 -5.73 14.17
N ILE A 99 5.74 -5.80 13.72
CA ILE A 99 4.61 -5.06 14.28
C ILE A 99 3.48 -6.06 14.62
N LYS A 100 3.06 -6.07 15.88
CA LYS A 100 1.98 -6.95 16.37
C LYS A 100 0.61 -6.32 16.18
N LEU A 101 0.26 -6.03 14.94
CA LEU A 101 -1.06 -5.53 14.53
C LEU A 101 -1.53 -6.33 13.32
N SER A 102 -2.82 -6.29 13.05
CA SER A 102 -3.37 -6.83 11.80
C SER A 102 -2.95 -5.96 10.63
N PHE A 103 -2.67 -6.59 9.48
CA PHE A 103 -2.28 -5.89 8.24
C PHE A 103 -3.38 -6.02 7.21
N VAL A 104 -3.73 -4.89 6.62
CA VAL A 104 -4.71 -4.76 5.55
C VAL A 104 -4.02 -4.24 4.29
N LEU A 105 -4.50 -4.63 3.14
CA LEU A 105 -4.04 -4.13 1.84
C LEU A 105 -5.15 -4.21 0.79
N GLU A 106 -4.98 -3.48 -0.29
CA GLU A 106 -5.86 -3.49 -1.46
C GLU A 106 -5.25 -4.32 -2.59
N VAL A 107 -6.12 -5.03 -3.31
CA VAL A 107 -5.74 -5.72 -4.56
C VAL A 107 -6.84 -5.52 -5.60
N GLU A 108 -6.44 -5.49 -6.87
CA GLU A 108 -7.41 -5.38 -7.97
C GLU A 108 -8.33 -6.60 -8.01
N MET A 109 -9.52 -6.41 -8.59
CA MET A 109 -10.44 -7.51 -8.89
C MET A 109 -9.72 -8.58 -9.73
N PRO A 110 -9.98 -9.89 -9.52
CA PRO A 110 -9.27 -11.00 -10.18
C PRO A 110 -9.64 -11.15 -11.66
N SER A 111 -9.61 -10.06 -12.40
CA SER A 111 -9.98 -10.00 -13.82
C SER A 111 -8.81 -10.22 -14.78
N THR A 112 -7.58 -10.18 -14.29
CA THR A 112 -6.36 -10.37 -15.08
C THR A 112 -5.43 -11.40 -14.46
N PRO A 113 -4.56 -12.07 -15.26
CA PRO A 113 -3.56 -12.98 -14.70
C PRO A 113 -2.63 -12.33 -13.67
N ASP A 114 -2.35 -11.04 -13.81
CA ASP A 114 -1.50 -10.29 -12.87
C ASP A 114 -2.20 -10.04 -11.55
N ALA A 115 -3.48 -9.63 -11.58
CA ALA A 115 -4.29 -9.47 -10.37
C ALA A 115 -4.43 -10.81 -9.60
N ILE A 116 -4.71 -11.90 -10.32
CA ILE A 116 -4.79 -13.25 -9.72
C ILE A 116 -3.44 -13.64 -9.08
N ARG A 117 -2.31 -13.38 -9.78
CA ARG A 117 -0.98 -13.66 -9.20
C ARG A 117 -0.71 -12.85 -7.94
N ARG A 118 -1.18 -11.60 -7.88
CA ARG A 118 -1.03 -10.72 -6.71
C ARG A 118 -1.87 -11.23 -5.53
N ILE A 119 -3.12 -11.60 -5.75
CA ILE A 119 -3.97 -12.22 -4.73
C ILE A 119 -3.29 -13.48 -4.19
N ASN A 120 -2.89 -14.41 -5.05
CA ASN A 120 -2.20 -15.65 -4.66
C ASN A 120 -0.87 -15.39 -3.93
N PHE A 121 -0.17 -14.29 -4.25
CA PHE A 121 1.02 -13.89 -3.53
C PHE A 121 0.72 -13.56 -2.06
N TYR A 122 -0.31 -12.75 -1.82
CA TYR A 122 -0.69 -12.38 -0.46
C TYR A 122 -1.37 -13.53 0.30
N GLU A 123 -2.13 -14.40 -0.37
CA GLU A 123 -2.68 -15.61 0.26
C GLU A 123 -1.60 -16.52 0.82
N ARG A 124 -0.49 -16.71 0.09
CA ARG A 124 0.68 -17.48 0.60
C ARG A 124 1.34 -16.84 1.81
N LEU A 125 1.14 -15.55 2.03
CA LEU A 125 1.60 -14.80 3.20
C LEU A 125 0.58 -14.75 4.35
N GLY A 126 -0.52 -15.51 4.22
CA GLY A 126 -1.55 -15.62 5.26
C GLY A 126 -2.63 -14.54 5.20
N PHE A 127 -2.67 -13.73 4.13
CA PHE A 127 -3.77 -12.80 3.92
C PHE A 127 -4.96 -13.53 3.28
N SER A 128 -6.15 -13.06 3.58
CA SER A 128 -7.40 -13.53 2.96
C SER A 128 -8.26 -12.36 2.54
N VAL A 129 -9.04 -12.55 1.48
CA VAL A 129 -10.00 -11.55 1.01
C VAL A 129 -11.09 -11.35 2.06
N ILE A 130 -11.40 -10.10 2.33
CA ILE A 130 -12.53 -9.68 3.18
C ILE A 130 -13.79 -9.69 2.31
N ASN A 131 -14.83 -10.39 2.76
CA ASN A 131 -16.06 -10.55 1.98
C ASN A 131 -17.02 -9.35 2.17
N HIS A 132 -16.52 -8.14 1.85
CA HIS A 132 -17.31 -6.91 1.84
C HIS A 132 -17.03 -6.12 0.57
N PRO A 133 -18.04 -5.46 -0.02
CA PRO A 133 -17.80 -4.55 -1.15
C PRO A 133 -16.88 -3.41 -0.76
N TYR A 134 -15.85 -3.19 -1.59
CA TYR A 134 -14.89 -2.14 -1.39
C TYR A 134 -14.53 -1.48 -2.72
N ALA A 135 -14.32 -0.17 -2.69
CA ALA A 135 -13.77 0.58 -3.81
C ALA A 135 -12.70 1.54 -3.29
N GLN A 136 -11.57 1.59 -3.97
CA GLN A 136 -10.47 2.50 -3.66
C GLN A 136 -10.85 3.92 -4.09
N PRO A 137 -10.72 4.92 -3.20
CA PRO A 137 -10.79 6.30 -3.60
C PRO A 137 -9.65 6.68 -4.56
N PRO A 138 -9.88 7.61 -5.48
CA PRO A 138 -8.82 8.08 -6.36
C PRO A 138 -7.77 8.88 -5.60
N TYR A 139 -6.51 8.82 -6.07
CA TYR A 139 -5.45 9.73 -5.61
C TYR A 139 -5.63 11.14 -6.17
N ASP A 140 -6.29 11.26 -7.33
CA ASP A 140 -6.66 12.54 -7.93
C ASP A 140 -8.12 12.87 -7.58
N ARG A 141 -8.40 14.11 -7.21
CA ARG A 141 -9.76 14.55 -6.82
C ARG A 141 -10.80 14.40 -7.93
N ASP A 142 -10.36 14.42 -9.18
CA ASP A 142 -11.23 14.26 -10.35
C ASP A 142 -11.40 12.80 -10.80
N GLY A 143 -10.83 11.86 -10.04
CA GLY A 143 -10.89 10.43 -10.33
C GLY A 143 -12.18 9.77 -9.82
N PHE A 144 -12.37 8.51 -10.22
CA PHE A 144 -13.52 7.69 -9.82
C PHE A 144 -13.11 6.64 -8.78
N LEU A 145 -14.09 6.21 -7.98
CA LEU A 145 -13.93 5.05 -7.11
C LEU A 145 -13.61 3.81 -7.95
N LEU A 146 -12.52 3.13 -7.66
CA LEU A 146 -12.07 1.93 -8.35
C LEU A 146 -12.49 0.68 -7.55
N PRO A 147 -13.32 -0.22 -8.11
CA PRO A 147 -13.63 -1.48 -7.45
C PRO A 147 -12.37 -2.29 -7.15
N MET A 148 -12.16 -2.61 -5.89
CA MET A 148 -11.01 -3.35 -5.39
C MET A 148 -11.45 -4.39 -4.36
N LEU A 149 -10.53 -5.27 -3.96
CA LEU A 149 -10.71 -6.16 -2.82
C LEU A 149 -9.80 -5.69 -1.68
N LEU A 150 -10.30 -5.77 -0.46
CA LEU A 150 -9.45 -5.70 0.73
C LEU A 150 -9.01 -7.11 1.12
N MET A 151 -7.73 -7.26 1.48
CA MET A 151 -7.21 -8.47 2.09
C MET A 151 -6.65 -8.15 3.48
N CYS A 152 -6.75 -9.10 4.40
CA CYS A 152 -6.22 -8.98 5.76
C CYS A 152 -5.58 -10.28 6.20
N ASN A 153 -4.51 -10.19 7.00
CA ASN A 153 -3.86 -11.36 7.63
C ASN A 153 -4.56 -11.80 8.93
N ASP A 154 -5.58 -11.08 9.37
CA ASP A 154 -6.47 -11.44 10.47
C ASP A 154 -7.92 -11.28 10.02
N LYS A 155 -8.50 -12.35 9.51
CA LYS A 155 -9.87 -12.35 8.98
C LYS A 155 -10.90 -11.96 10.03
N HIS A 156 -10.76 -12.47 11.26
CA HIS A 156 -11.70 -12.18 12.35
C HIS A 156 -11.68 -10.68 12.72
N PHE A 157 -10.49 -10.09 12.83
CA PHE A 157 -10.35 -8.67 13.04
C PHE A 157 -11.02 -7.87 11.92
N ALA A 158 -10.74 -8.23 10.67
CA ALA A 158 -11.23 -7.51 9.51
C ALA A 158 -12.76 -7.55 9.39
N GLU A 159 -13.40 -8.71 9.59
CA GLU A 159 -14.86 -8.85 9.55
C GLU A 159 -15.56 -8.02 10.62
N ASN A 160 -14.99 -7.93 11.82
CA ASN A 160 -15.58 -7.16 12.92
C ASN A 160 -15.32 -5.65 12.85
N HIS A 161 -14.35 -5.20 12.04
CA HIS A 161 -13.92 -3.80 11.99
C HIS A 161 -13.92 -3.21 10.58
N PHE A 162 -14.60 -3.86 9.62
CA PHE A 162 -14.55 -3.47 8.20
C PHE A 162 -14.87 -1.98 7.98
N GLU A 163 -15.97 -1.48 8.55
CA GLU A 163 -16.36 -0.07 8.38
C GLU A 163 -15.31 0.90 8.98
N THR A 164 -14.73 0.54 10.12
CA THR A 164 -13.66 1.34 10.73
C THR A 164 -12.40 1.33 9.86
N ILE A 165 -12.03 0.18 9.31
CA ILE A 165 -10.88 0.02 8.41
C ILE A 165 -11.11 0.88 7.16
N LYS A 166 -12.26 0.72 6.50
CA LYS A 166 -12.63 1.48 5.30
C LYS A 166 -12.61 2.98 5.57
N ALA A 167 -13.30 3.45 6.61
CA ALA A 167 -13.34 4.87 6.96
C ALA A 167 -11.94 5.44 7.26
N THR A 168 -11.09 4.69 7.95
CA THR A 168 -9.70 5.12 8.25
C THR A 168 -8.87 5.23 6.98
N ILE A 169 -8.93 4.23 6.09
CA ILE A 169 -8.22 4.26 4.80
C ILE A 169 -8.71 5.44 3.97
N TYR A 170 -10.02 5.62 3.83
CA TYR A 170 -10.62 6.71 3.06
C TYR A 170 -10.15 8.08 3.56
N THR A 171 -10.26 8.32 4.86
CA THR A 171 -9.99 9.65 5.43
C THR A 171 -8.52 9.95 5.64
N GLN A 172 -7.72 8.97 6.06
CA GLN A 172 -6.32 9.21 6.44
C GLN A 172 -5.32 8.88 5.33
N VAL A 173 -5.64 7.94 4.43
CA VAL A 173 -4.76 7.60 3.31
C VAL A 173 -5.11 8.40 2.06
N TYR A 174 -6.40 8.39 1.68
CA TYR A 174 -6.85 9.04 0.45
C TYR A 174 -7.34 10.48 0.65
N HIS A 175 -7.48 10.93 1.91
CA HIS A 175 -8.07 12.23 2.25
C HIS A 175 -9.47 12.43 1.64
N TYR A 176 -10.18 11.32 1.44
CA TYR A 176 -11.48 11.25 0.79
C TYR A 176 -12.60 11.27 1.81
N LYS A 177 -13.66 12.06 1.55
CA LYS A 177 -14.91 12.08 2.33
C LYS A 177 -16.04 11.61 1.45
N GLU A 178 -16.76 10.58 1.87
CA GLU A 178 -17.93 10.03 1.13
C GLU A 178 -19.04 11.06 0.85
N ASN A 179 -19.04 12.23 1.52
CA ASN A 179 -20.03 13.29 1.37
C ASN A 179 -19.55 14.49 0.54
N ASP A 180 -18.41 14.43 -0.10
CA ASP A 180 -18.03 15.38 -1.14
C ASP A 180 -18.80 15.03 -2.44
N GLU A 181 -20.15 15.03 -2.34
CA GLU A 181 -21.02 15.19 -3.50
C GLU A 181 -20.83 16.60 -4.07
N THR A 182 -19.72 16.81 -4.73
CA THR A 182 -19.53 17.93 -5.64
C THR A 182 -18.96 17.33 -6.91
N ILE A 183 -19.86 16.98 -7.78
CA ILE A 183 -20.02 17.47 -9.15
C ILE A 183 -21.05 16.59 -9.82
N ILE A 184 -22.30 17.04 -9.85
CA ILE A 184 -23.23 16.68 -10.92
C ILE A 184 -22.83 17.62 -12.07
N PRO A 185 -22.26 17.13 -13.17
CA PRO A 185 -22.21 17.94 -14.39
C PRO A 185 -23.63 18.07 -14.91
N GLY A 186 -24.15 19.32 -14.91
CA GLY A 186 -25.35 19.68 -15.67
C GLY A 186 -25.08 19.62 -17.16
#